data_0d4b4f74f7e53f6f65ea0a96259cf5c5
#
_entry.id   0d4b4f74f7e53f6f65ea0a96259cf5c5
#
_cell.length_a   1.000
_cell.length_b   1.000
_cell.length_c   1.000
_cell.angle_alpha   90.00
_cell.angle_beta   90.00
_cell.angle_gamma   90.00
#
_symmetry.space_group_name_H-M   'P 1'
#
loop_
_entity.id
_entity.type
_entity.pdbx_description
1 polymer ?
#
loop_
_entity_poly.entity_id
_entity_poly.type
_entity_poly.pdbx_seq_one_letter_code
_entity_poly.pdbx_strand_id
1 'polypeptide(L)'
;MNKGLRIGRLFGIDIHIDGSWIFIFLLVTWSLAAGLFPMWHPEWTRMMNWTVAIAASLLFFASIVLHELSHSLVAKARGLPVRRITLFLFGGVSNLEREPATPNTEFLMAVVGPLTSILLGIIFIALGIMGAVGSEAIISNPQQAIGALGPVSTLLLWLGPVNIFLGLFNLIPGFPLDGGRILRSILWKMSGNLQKATAWASGAGRLFGWLFIIAGAAMIFGVRLPVFGAGLAPGLWLVFIGWFLNYAARTTYQQTVIRDLLEDVPVFRLMRSDVPTVPPTITVSDLVYNHLMGTDEHGFPVMAGDRLVGLVCLQDIRKVPREAWERTTVGEIMTRADQLDVVAAQEDASDALEKLTRRDVRQAPVVENGRLIGLLRRRDILKWLDLQSGPALPRLS
;
A
#
# COMPACT_ATOMS: atom_id res chain seq x y z
N MET A 1 -9.13 5.96 1.66
CA MET A 1 -7.93 6.18 0.82
C MET A 1 -8.31 7.10 -0.32
N ASN A 2 -7.64 8.26 -0.43
CA ASN A 2 -7.87 9.18 -1.55
C ASN A 2 -7.73 8.42 -2.88
N LYS A 3 -8.68 8.65 -3.78
CA LYS A 3 -8.64 8.09 -5.13
C LYS A 3 -7.52 8.82 -5.88
N GLY A 4 -6.33 8.19 -5.96
CA GLY A 4 -5.23 8.71 -6.76
C GLY A 4 -5.67 8.96 -8.20
N LEU A 5 -5.02 9.89 -8.90
CA LEU A 5 -5.29 10.21 -10.29
C LEU A 5 -4.94 8.99 -11.18
N ARG A 6 -5.90 8.49 -11.94
CA ARG A 6 -5.64 7.45 -12.93
C ARG A 6 -4.92 8.05 -14.15
N ILE A 7 -3.73 7.53 -14.45
CA ILE A 7 -2.93 8.00 -15.59
C ILE A 7 -2.99 7.08 -16.81
N GLY A 8 -3.39 5.82 -16.64
CA GLY A 8 -3.47 4.87 -17.74
C GLY A 8 -3.88 3.47 -17.31
N ARG A 9 -3.85 2.55 -18.29
CA ARG A 9 -4.10 1.13 -18.07
C ARG A 9 -3.12 0.29 -18.91
N LEU A 10 -2.40 -0.62 -18.26
CA LEU A 10 -1.48 -1.56 -18.89
C LEU A 10 -1.88 -3.00 -18.54
N PHE A 11 -1.99 -3.87 -19.53
CA PHE A 11 -2.38 -5.28 -19.37
C PHE A 11 -3.65 -5.51 -18.52
N GLY A 12 -4.59 -4.56 -18.58
CA GLY A 12 -5.83 -4.62 -17.80
C GLY A 12 -5.68 -4.18 -16.34
N ILE A 13 -4.53 -3.59 -15.94
CA ILE A 13 -4.24 -3.07 -14.61
C ILE A 13 -4.24 -1.54 -14.69
N ASP A 14 -5.02 -0.87 -13.85
CA ASP A 14 -5.09 0.58 -13.81
C ASP A 14 -3.87 1.16 -13.05
N ILE A 15 -3.22 2.17 -13.64
CA ILE A 15 -2.09 2.86 -13.01
C ILE A 15 -2.58 4.17 -12.45
N HIS A 16 -2.34 4.36 -11.15
CA HIS A 16 -2.74 5.53 -10.38
C HIS A 16 -1.52 6.24 -9.78
N ILE A 17 -1.63 7.56 -9.64
CA ILE A 17 -0.67 8.39 -8.92
C ILE A 17 -1.36 8.97 -7.69
N ASP A 18 -0.77 8.74 -6.51
CA ASP A 18 -1.15 9.41 -5.28
C ASP A 18 -0.56 10.82 -5.21
N GLY A 19 -1.22 11.75 -4.50
CA GLY A 19 -0.72 13.13 -4.38
C GLY A 19 0.69 13.23 -3.78
N SER A 20 1.10 12.29 -2.93
CA SER A 20 2.43 12.25 -2.34
C SER A 20 3.56 11.96 -3.35
N TRP A 21 3.25 11.36 -4.49
CA TRP A 21 4.20 11.10 -5.56
C TRP A 21 4.78 12.37 -6.16
N ILE A 22 3.97 13.44 -6.27
CA ILE A 22 4.43 14.73 -6.82
C ILE A 22 5.60 15.25 -5.99
N PHE A 23 5.54 15.10 -4.67
CA PHE A 23 6.61 15.55 -3.79
C PHE A 23 7.95 14.85 -4.09
N ILE A 24 7.95 13.51 -4.19
CA ILE A 24 9.18 12.77 -4.47
C ILE A 24 9.68 12.99 -5.90
N PHE A 25 8.77 13.13 -6.88
CA PHE A 25 9.12 13.47 -8.25
C PHE A 25 9.86 14.82 -8.32
N LEU A 26 9.35 15.85 -7.65
CA LEU A 26 9.98 17.16 -7.59
C LEU A 26 11.32 17.11 -6.84
N LEU A 27 11.40 16.35 -5.74
CA LEU A 27 12.63 16.19 -4.98
C LEU A 27 13.73 15.52 -5.79
N VAL A 28 13.44 14.43 -6.48
CA VAL A 28 14.40 13.73 -7.34
C VAL A 28 14.84 14.64 -8.50
N THR A 29 13.88 15.26 -9.19
CA THR A 29 14.17 16.16 -10.30
C THR A 29 15.05 17.33 -9.87
N TRP A 30 14.73 17.96 -8.72
CA TRP A 30 15.57 19.05 -8.17
C TRP A 30 16.97 18.55 -7.83
N SER A 31 17.10 17.41 -7.13
CA SER A 31 18.39 16.85 -6.74
C SER A 31 19.28 16.58 -7.95
N LEU A 32 18.70 16.13 -9.05
CA LEU A 32 19.42 15.91 -10.31
C LEU A 32 19.76 17.22 -11.00
N ALA A 33 18.80 18.12 -11.17
CA ALA A 33 18.95 19.36 -11.95
C ALA A 33 19.83 20.40 -11.26
N ALA A 34 19.77 20.51 -9.93
CA ALA A 34 20.52 21.50 -9.16
C ALA A 34 21.76 20.92 -8.46
N GLY A 35 21.87 19.60 -8.36
CA GLY A 35 22.97 18.92 -7.66
C GLY A 35 23.84 18.09 -8.59
N LEU A 36 23.36 16.91 -8.98
CA LEU A 36 24.19 15.90 -9.63
C LEU A 36 24.63 16.28 -11.04
N PHE A 37 23.72 16.69 -11.91
CA PHE A 37 24.04 16.97 -13.31
C PHE A 37 24.96 18.20 -13.52
N PRO A 38 24.77 19.31 -12.77
CA PRO A 38 25.75 20.40 -12.82
C PRO A 38 27.16 20.01 -12.34
N MET A 39 27.25 19.05 -11.41
CA MET A 39 28.53 18.52 -10.94
C MET A 39 29.21 17.62 -11.99
N TRP A 40 28.43 16.87 -12.76
CA TRP A 40 28.92 15.99 -13.83
C TRP A 40 29.22 16.76 -15.11
N HIS A 41 28.43 17.80 -15.43
CA HIS A 41 28.46 18.59 -16.65
C HIS A 41 28.43 20.10 -16.35
N PRO A 42 29.54 20.71 -15.87
CA PRO A 42 29.58 22.13 -15.54
C PRO A 42 29.27 23.05 -16.73
N GLU A 43 29.51 22.56 -17.97
CA GLU A 43 29.26 23.28 -19.23
C GLU A 43 27.79 23.27 -19.65
N TRP A 44 26.92 22.44 -19.05
CA TRP A 44 25.53 22.40 -19.44
C TRP A 44 24.79 23.64 -18.95
N THR A 45 23.92 24.15 -19.82
CA THR A 45 23.01 25.23 -19.43
C THR A 45 22.01 24.76 -18.37
N ARG A 46 21.49 25.70 -17.60
CA ARG A 46 20.41 25.36 -16.63
C ARG A 46 19.24 24.64 -17.29
N MET A 47 18.83 25.12 -18.49
CA MET A 47 17.74 24.49 -19.23
C MET A 47 18.04 23.02 -19.55
N MET A 48 19.26 22.71 -19.96
CA MET A 48 19.70 21.34 -20.26
C MET A 48 19.65 20.46 -19.02
N ASN A 49 20.22 20.94 -17.90
CA ASN A 49 20.17 20.20 -16.64
C ASN A 49 18.73 19.87 -16.20
N TRP A 50 17.81 20.82 -16.29
CA TRP A 50 16.40 20.60 -15.95
C TRP A 50 15.70 19.65 -16.92
N THR A 51 15.95 19.77 -18.22
CA THR A 51 15.32 18.89 -19.22
C THR A 51 15.75 17.44 -19.04
N VAL A 52 17.06 17.21 -18.87
CA VAL A 52 17.58 15.85 -18.64
C VAL A 52 17.13 15.30 -17.28
N ALA A 53 17.06 16.13 -16.24
CA ALA A 53 16.60 15.71 -14.92
C ALA A 53 15.11 15.30 -14.92
N ILE A 54 14.25 16.06 -15.61
CA ILE A 54 12.83 15.70 -15.77
C ILE A 54 12.71 14.37 -16.52
N ALA A 55 13.43 14.21 -17.64
CA ALA A 55 13.42 12.96 -18.40
C ALA A 55 13.92 11.76 -17.57
N ALA A 56 15.03 11.95 -16.83
CA ALA A 56 15.58 10.93 -15.93
C ALA A 56 14.59 10.53 -14.84
N SER A 57 13.94 11.50 -14.19
CA SER A 57 12.94 11.25 -13.16
C SER A 57 11.72 10.50 -13.72
N LEU A 58 11.20 10.91 -14.87
CA LEU A 58 10.07 10.22 -15.51
C LEU A 58 10.41 8.76 -15.85
N LEU A 59 11.60 8.51 -16.43
CA LEU A 59 12.06 7.17 -16.75
C LEU A 59 12.35 6.32 -15.50
N PHE A 60 12.84 6.93 -14.44
CA PHE A 60 12.99 6.26 -13.15
C PHE A 60 11.64 5.79 -12.60
N PHE A 61 10.62 6.65 -12.60
CA PHE A 61 9.28 6.22 -12.16
C PHE A 61 8.63 5.23 -13.12
N ALA A 62 8.91 5.31 -14.42
CA ALA A 62 8.52 4.26 -15.37
C ALA A 62 9.18 2.92 -15.04
N SER A 63 10.45 2.91 -14.61
CA SER A 63 11.12 1.69 -14.13
C SER A 63 10.45 1.10 -12.89
N ILE A 64 10.02 1.94 -11.94
CA ILE A 64 9.24 1.50 -10.76
C ILE A 64 7.90 0.89 -11.20
N VAL A 65 7.20 1.50 -12.16
CA VAL A 65 5.97 0.91 -12.73
C VAL A 65 6.25 -0.46 -13.34
N LEU A 66 7.34 -0.63 -14.08
CA LEU A 66 7.72 -1.91 -14.69
C LEU A 66 8.06 -2.96 -13.63
N HIS A 67 8.73 -2.56 -12.55
CA HIS A 67 8.98 -3.41 -11.40
C HIS A 67 7.66 -3.95 -10.80
N GLU A 68 6.72 -3.05 -10.45
CA GLU A 68 5.40 -3.41 -9.90
C GLU A 68 4.53 -4.19 -10.89
N LEU A 69 4.63 -3.84 -12.17
CA LEU A 69 3.90 -4.51 -13.23
C LEU A 69 4.36 -5.96 -13.36
N SER A 70 5.65 -6.24 -13.20
CA SER A 70 6.20 -7.60 -13.25
C SER A 70 5.62 -8.50 -12.15
N HIS A 71 5.53 -8.01 -10.89
CA HIS A 71 4.83 -8.69 -9.80
C HIS A 71 3.37 -8.96 -10.16
N SER A 72 2.70 -7.93 -10.66
CA SER A 72 1.27 -7.96 -11.00
C SER A 72 0.96 -8.95 -12.14
N LEU A 73 1.83 -9.06 -13.13
CA LEU A 73 1.67 -10.01 -14.24
C LEU A 73 1.85 -11.45 -13.78
N VAL A 74 2.84 -11.72 -12.93
CA VAL A 74 3.00 -13.06 -12.33
C VAL A 74 1.82 -13.40 -11.43
N ALA A 75 1.31 -12.45 -10.64
CA ALA A 75 0.10 -12.65 -9.85
C ALA A 75 -1.09 -13.04 -10.72
N LYS A 76 -1.35 -12.29 -11.80
CA LYS A 76 -2.44 -12.59 -12.76
C LYS A 76 -2.28 -13.96 -13.42
N ALA A 77 -1.06 -14.32 -13.82
CA ALA A 77 -0.76 -15.63 -14.40
C ALA A 77 -1.02 -16.79 -13.40
N ARG A 78 -0.99 -16.49 -12.10
CA ARG A 78 -1.32 -17.44 -11.03
C ARG A 78 -2.78 -17.35 -10.55
N GLY A 79 -3.65 -16.63 -11.28
CA GLY A 79 -5.07 -16.52 -10.96
C GLY A 79 -5.42 -15.54 -9.85
N LEU A 80 -4.47 -14.71 -9.40
CA LEU A 80 -4.72 -13.68 -8.40
C LEU A 80 -5.17 -12.38 -9.09
N PRO A 81 -6.34 -11.84 -8.75
CA PRO A 81 -6.83 -10.61 -9.37
C PRO A 81 -6.03 -9.41 -8.88
N VAL A 82 -5.50 -8.62 -9.84
CA VAL A 82 -4.80 -7.36 -9.60
C VAL A 82 -5.56 -6.26 -10.32
N ARG A 83 -6.08 -5.28 -9.58
CA ARG A 83 -6.88 -4.20 -10.18
C ARG A 83 -6.07 -2.97 -10.55
N ARG A 84 -5.15 -2.57 -9.68
CA ARG A 84 -4.40 -1.32 -9.86
C ARG A 84 -3.01 -1.37 -9.25
N ILE A 85 -2.13 -0.56 -9.81
CA ILE A 85 -0.85 -0.17 -9.24
C ILE A 85 -0.96 1.31 -8.87
N THR A 86 -0.55 1.69 -7.66
CA THR A 86 -0.54 3.08 -7.22
C THR A 86 0.87 3.50 -6.90
N LEU A 87 1.34 4.56 -7.56
CA LEU A 87 2.62 5.22 -7.24
C LEU A 87 2.39 6.21 -6.09
N PHE A 88 3.26 6.18 -5.11
CA PHE A 88 3.25 7.07 -3.94
C PHE A 88 4.69 7.43 -3.53
N LEU A 89 4.85 8.15 -2.42
CA LEU A 89 6.14 8.69 -1.96
C LEU A 89 7.29 7.65 -1.91
N PHE A 90 7.00 6.42 -1.47
CA PHE A 90 8.02 5.38 -1.26
C PHE A 90 8.14 4.37 -2.40
N GLY A 91 7.49 4.62 -3.55
CA GLY A 91 7.56 3.72 -4.70
C GLY A 91 6.19 3.36 -5.26
N GLY A 92 6.00 2.10 -5.65
CA GLY A 92 4.74 1.55 -6.14
C GLY A 92 4.12 0.57 -5.14
N VAL A 93 2.82 0.43 -5.19
CA VAL A 93 2.07 -0.64 -4.50
C VAL A 93 1.05 -1.23 -5.44
N SER A 94 1.14 -2.53 -5.66
CA SER A 94 0.14 -3.29 -6.39
C SER A 94 -0.97 -3.75 -5.44
N ASN A 95 -2.20 -3.44 -5.80
CA ASN A 95 -3.39 -3.81 -5.01
C ASN A 95 -3.84 -5.22 -5.41
N LEU A 96 -3.34 -6.22 -4.68
CA LEU A 96 -3.75 -7.61 -4.76
C LEU A 96 -5.06 -7.78 -3.98
N GLU A 97 -6.06 -8.42 -4.59
CA GLU A 97 -7.33 -8.70 -3.90
C GLU A 97 -7.24 -9.88 -2.93
N ARG A 98 -6.28 -10.77 -3.15
CA ARG A 98 -6.04 -11.94 -2.29
C ARG A 98 -4.54 -12.17 -2.13
N GLU A 99 -4.14 -12.66 -0.98
CA GLU A 99 -2.77 -13.13 -0.78
C GLU A 99 -2.51 -14.45 -1.53
N PRO A 100 -1.24 -14.73 -1.90
CA PRO A 100 -0.86 -16.00 -2.48
C PRO A 100 -1.23 -17.17 -1.56
N ALA A 101 -1.92 -18.17 -2.11
CA ALA A 101 -2.33 -19.37 -1.36
C ALA A 101 -1.19 -20.37 -1.13
N THR A 102 -0.05 -20.23 -1.83
CA THR A 102 1.08 -21.14 -1.72
C THR A 102 2.43 -20.43 -1.65
N PRO A 103 3.40 -21.00 -0.92
CA PRO A 103 4.74 -20.42 -0.82
C PRO A 103 5.43 -20.23 -2.19
N ASN A 104 5.25 -21.19 -3.11
CA ASN A 104 5.87 -21.11 -4.43
C ASN A 104 5.31 -19.95 -5.27
N THR A 105 4.01 -19.68 -5.17
CA THR A 105 3.41 -18.53 -5.85
C THR A 105 3.93 -17.22 -5.28
N GLU A 106 4.03 -17.11 -3.96
CA GLU A 106 4.59 -15.93 -3.32
C GLU A 106 6.05 -15.69 -3.70
N PHE A 107 6.88 -16.75 -3.70
CA PHE A 107 8.28 -16.66 -4.09
C PHE A 107 8.45 -16.12 -5.52
N LEU A 108 7.74 -16.70 -6.49
CA LEU A 108 7.82 -16.28 -7.89
C LEU A 108 7.34 -14.84 -8.09
N MET A 109 6.27 -14.46 -7.40
CA MET A 109 5.79 -13.07 -7.43
C MET A 109 6.84 -12.12 -6.87
N ALA A 110 7.44 -12.45 -5.73
CA ALA A 110 8.35 -11.54 -5.04
C ALA A 110 9.68 -11.37 -5.76
N VAL A 111 10.19 -12.42 -6.42
CA VAL A 111 11.52 -12.41 -7.06
C VAL A 111 11.54 -11.63 -8.37
N VAL A 112 10.41 -11.58 -9.10
CA VAL A 112 10.37 -11.03 -10.47
C VAL A 112 10.60 -9.53 -10.53
N GLY A 113 10.14 -8.75 -9.54
CA GLY A 113 10.34 -7.30 -9.49
C GLY A 113 11.81 -6.91 -9.39
N PRO A 114 12.53 -7.38 -8.36
CA PRO A 114 13.96 -7.16 -8.24
C PRO A 114 14.76 -7.59 -9.48
N LEU A 115 14.44 -8.76 -10.05
CA LEU A 115 15.09 -9.22 -11.29
C LEU A 115 14.81 -8.28 -12.47
N THR A 116 13.58 -7.78 -12.61
CA THR A 116 13.23 -6.80 -13.65
C THR A 116 14.05 -5.53 -13.49
N SER A 117 14.17 -5.00 -12.26
CA SER A 117 14.96 -3.80 -12.01
C SER A 117 16.46 -4.02 -12.30
N ILE A 118 17.03 -5.12 -11.89
CA ILE A 118 18.44 -5.44 -12.18
C ILE A 118 18.66 -5.57 -13.69
N LEU A 119 17.77 -6.27 -14.39
CA LEU A 119 17.86 -6.43 -15.85
C LEU A 119 17.75 -5.07 -16.57
N LEU A 120 16.78 -4.22 -16.19
CA LEU A 120 16.66 -2.86 -16.72
C LEU A 120 17.93 -2.05 -16.45
N GLY A 121 18.49 -2.15 -15.26
CA GLY A 121 19.72 -1.48 -14.91
C GLY A 121 20.90 -1.89 -15.77
N ILE A 122 21.08 -3.20 -16.03
CA ILE A 122 22.11 -3.73 -16.92
C ILE A 122 21.90 -3.22 -18.36
N ILE A 123 20.65 -3.25 -18.86
CA ILE A 123 20.31 -2.75 -20.20
C ILE A 123 20.63 -1.25 -20.32
N PHE A 124 20.27 -0.44 -19.34
CA PHE A 124 20.55 1.00 -19.37
C PHE A 124 22.05 1.28 -19.34
N ILE A 125 22.85 0.56 -18.55
CA ILE A 125 24.31 0.68 -18.54
C ILE A 125 24.88 0.31 -19.92
N ALA A 126 24.46 -0.82 -20.48
CA ALA A 126 24.95 -1.26 -21.77
C ALA A 126 24.65 -0.24 -22.89
N LEU A 127 23.40 0.26 -22.95
CA LEU A 127 23.00 1.26 -23.92
C LEU A 127 23.72 2.61 -23.70
N GLY A 128 23.92 3.00 -22.43
CA GLY A 128 24.64 4.23 -22.08
C GLY A 128 26.11 4.18 -22.50
N ILE A 129 26.78 3.05 -22.34
CA ILE A 129 28.17 2.84 -22.79
C ILE A 129 28.25 2.78 -24.30
N MET A 130 27.31 2.11 -24.99
CA MET A 130 27.27 2.06 -26.44
C MET A 130 27.07 3.45 -27.07
N GLY A 131 26.29 4.33 -26.42
CA GLY A 131 26.09 5.72 -26.83
C GLY A 131 27.27 6.65 -26.54
N ALA A 132 28.20 6.21 -25.68
CA ALA A 132 29.41 6.94 -25.34
C ALA A 132 30.54 6.56 -26.31
N VAL A 133 30.45 7.03 -27.54
CA VAL A 133 31.45 6.73 -28.59
C VAL A 133 32.82 7.32 -28.20
N GLY A 134 33.83 6.46 -27.99
CA GLY A 134 35.18 6.83 -27.56
C GLY A 134 35.60 6.24 -26.22
N SER A 135 35.13 5.05 -25.92
CA SER A 135 35.16 4.39 -24.60
C SER A 135 36.53 4.14 -23.93
N GLU A 136 37.66 4.35 -24.60
CA GLU A 136 38.98 4.24 -23.96
C GLU A 136 39.16 5.27 -22.83
N ALA A 137 38.56 6.45 -22.95
CA ALA A 137 38.61 7.49 -21.92
C ALA A 137 37.82 7.08 -20.62
N ILE A 138 36.78 6.26 -20.72
CA ILE A 138 35.94 5.83 -19.57
C ILE A 138 36.79 4.94 -18.65
N ILE A 139 37.67 4.13 -19.17
CA ILE A 139 38.50 3.21 -18.41
C ILE A 139 39.70 3.94 -17.78
N SER A 140 40.27 4.92 -18.47
CA SER A 140 41.49 5.61 -18.03
C SER A 140 41.23 6.77 -17.06
N ASN A 141 40.14 7.51 -17.21
CA ASN A 141 39.76 8.62 -16.32
C ASN A 141 38.25 8.81 -16.22
N PRO A 142 37.54 8.10 -15.28
CA PRO A 142 36.09 8.10 -15.19
C PRO A 142 35.46 9.48 -15.00
N GLN A 143 36.11 10.40 -14.30
CA GLN A 143 35.56 11.74 -14.05
C GLN A 143 35.57 12.64 -15.30
N GLN A 144 36.64 12.58 -16.11
CA GLN A 144 36.71 13.31 -17.41
C GLN A 144 35.78 12.65 -18.43
N ALA A 145 35.65 11.33 -18.38
CA ALA A 145 34.76 10.61 -19.29
C ALA A 145 33.28 10.95 -19.05
N ILE A 146 32.84 11.13 -17.79
CA ILE A 146 31.48 11.54 -17.47
C ILE A 146 31.16 12.91 -18.07
N GLY A 147 32.07 13.89 -17.98
CA GLY A 147 31.87 15.22 -18.56
C GLY A 147 31.74 15.22 -20.09
N ALA A 148 32.33 14.24 -20.77
CA ALA A 148 32.26 14.12 -22.23
C ALA A 148 30.97 13.41 -22.73
N LEU A 149 30.15 12.84 -21.81
CA LEU A 149 28.93 12.12 -22.18
C LEU A 149 27.84 13.04 -22.72
N GLY A 150 27.19 12.61 -23.78
CA GLY A 150 25.97 13.26 -24.25
C GLY A 150 24.79 13.06 -23.28
N PRO A 151 23.71 13.85 -23.40
CA PRO A 151 22.59 13.85 -22.49
C PRO A 151 21.93 12.47 -22.33
N VAL A 152 21.77 11.72 -23.41
CA VAL A 152 21.14 10.38 -23.38
C VAL A 152 22.03 9.39 -22.64
N SER A 153 23.33 9.36 -22.90
CA SER A 153 24.27 8.48 -22.22
C SER A 153 24.36 8.82 -20.73
N THR A 154 24.41 10.11 -20.36
CA THR A 154 24.37 10.56 -18.97
C THR A 154 23.12 10.05 -18.24
N LEU A 155 21.94 10.21 -18.86
CA LEU A 155 20.67 9.75 -18.32
C LEU A 155 20.66 8.22 -18.13
N LEU A 156 21.09 7.46 -19.13
CA LEU A 156 21.12 6.00 -19.07
C LEU A 156 22.13 5.46 -18.05
N LEU A 157 23.32 6.08 -17.98
CA LEU A 157 24.34 5.71 -17.00
C LEU A 157 23.99 6.13 -15.57
N TRP A 158 23.06 7.08 -15.37
CA TRP A 158 22.47 7.34 -14.07
C TRP A 158 21.35 6.33 -13.74
N LEU A 159 20.45 6.06 -14.70
CA LEU A 159 19.34 5.13 -14.51
C LEU A 159 19.80 3.69 -14.23
N GLY A 160 20.88 3.27 -14.86
CA GLY A 160 21.37 1.91 -14.73
C GLY A 160 21.72 1.52 -13.30
N PRO A 161 22.70 2.17 -12.64
CA PRO A 161 23.04 1.92 -11.25
C PRO A 161 21.87 2.09 -10.29
N VAL A 162 21.01 3.10 -10.53
CA VAL A 162 19.82 3.34 -9.68
C VAL A 162 18.83 2.16 -9.76
N ASN A 163 18.60 1.60 -10.95
CA ASN A 163 17.73 0.42 -11.09
C ASN A 163 18.36 -0.85 -10.49
N ILE A 164 19.68 -1.05 -10.64
CA ILE A 164 20.37 -2.16 -9.96
C ILE A 164 20.24 -2.01 -8.45
N PHE A 165 20.49 -0.80 -7.92
CA PHE A 165 20.35 -0.52 -6.50
C PHE A 165 18.91 -0.77 -6.01
N LEU A 166 17.90 -0.33 -6.77
CA LEU A 166 16.49 -0.58 -6.48
C LEU A 166 16.19 -2.09 -6.37
N GLY A 167 16.70 -2.89 -7.32
CA GLY A 167 16.55 -4.34 -7.29
C GLY A 167 17.26 -4.98 -6.10
N LEU A 168 18.51 -4.63 -5.85
CA LEU A 168 19.30 -5.17 -4.73
C LEU A 168 18.71 -4.73 -3.37
N PHE A 169 18.27 -3.49 -3.25
CA PHE A 169 17.61 -2.98 -2.03
C PHE A 169 16.34 -3.77 -1.74
N ASN A 170 15.52 -4.03 -2.77
CA ASN A 170 14.32 -4.84 -2.60
C ASN A 170 14.60 -6.30 -2.28
N LEU A 171 15.82 -6.82 -2.52
CA LEU A 171 16.21 -8.19 -2.12
C LEU A 171 16.65 -8.30 -0.65
N ILE A 172 16.74 -7.19 0.10
CA ILE A 172 17.03 -7.24 1.55
C ILE A 172 15.97 -8.12 2.24
N PRO A 173 16.38 -9.15 3.00
CA PRO A 173 15.46 -10.16 3.53
C PRO A 173 14.67 -9.65 4.74
N GLY A 174 13.69 -8.80 4.50
CA GLY A 174 12.84 -8.23 5.56
C GLY A 174 11.68 -7.41 5.01
N PHE A 175 10.51 -7.51 5.65
CA PHE A 175 9.38 -6.66 5.31
C PHE A 175 9.69 -5.18 5.55
N PRO A 176 9.16 -4.25 4.73
CA PRO A 176 8.14 -4.44 3.69
C PRO A 176 8.67 -4.76 2.28
N LEU A 177 9.97 -5.02 2.14
CA LEU A 177 10.64 -5.24 0.86
C LEU A 177 10.31 -6.63 0.26
N ASP A 178 10.54 -6.81 -1.04
CA ASP A 178 10.29 -8.06 -1.73
C ASP A 178 11.14 -9.22 -1.17
N GLY A 179 12.37 -8.94 -0.74
CA GLY A 179 13.22 -9.89 -0.02
C GLY A 179 12.60 -10.41 1.27
N GLY A 180 11.74 -9.62 1.92
CA GLY A 180 10.93 -10.06 3.05
C GLY A 180 9.88 -11.08 2.64
N ARG A 181 9.23 -10.89 1.48
CA ARG A 181 8.28 -11.87 0.90
C ARG A 181 9.01 -13.14 0.44
N ILE A 182 10.18 -13.00 -0.16
CA ILE A 182 11.05 -14.14 -0.53
C ILE A 182 11.40 -14.92 0.73
N LEU A 183 11.88 -14.26 1.79
CA LEU A 183 12.20 -14.89 3.06
C LEU A 183 10.98 -15.58 3.67
N ARG A 184 9.83 -14.89 3.72
CA ARG A 184 8.56 -15.44 4.21
C ARG A 184 8.19 -16.72 3.43
N SER A 185 8.25 -16.69 2.11
CA SER A 185 7.88 -17.83 1.28
C SER A 185 8.76 -19.06 1.54
N ILE A 186 10.08 -18.87 1.72
CA ILE A 186 11.02 -19.94 2.05
C ILE A 186 10.72 -20.52 3.43
N LEU A 187 10.58 -19.66 4.44
CA LEU A 187 10.29 -20.07 5.80
C LEU A 187 8.89 -20.73 5.91
N TRP A 188 7.91 -20.23 5.17
CA TRP A 188 6.57 -20.84 5.10
C TRP A 188 6.64 -22.23 4.47
N LYS A 189 7.38 -22.41 3.38
CA LYS A 189 7.58 -23.72 2.77
C LYS A 189 8.26 -24.72 3.70
N MET A 190 9.18 -24.26 4.54
CA MET A 190 9.92 -25.11 5.50
C MET A 190 9.09 -25.43 6.75
N SER A 191 8.34 -24.46 7.28
CA SER A 191 7.63 -24.61 8.56
C SER A 191 6.18 -25.05 8.42
N GLY A 192 5.58 -24.93 7.22
CA GLY A 192 4.14 -25.10 6.99
C GLY A 192 3.26 -24.03 7.63
N ASN A 193 3.85 -23.02 8.30
CA ASN A 193 3.12 -22.03 9.08
C ASN A 193 3.41 -20.61 8.58
N LEU A 194 2.39 -19.98 7.96
CA LEU A 194 2.49 -18.64 7.39
C LEU A 194 2.72 -17.56 8.47
N GLN A 195 2.06 -17.68 9.61
CA GLN A 195 2.16 -16.70 10.70
C GLN A 195 3.59 -16.66 11.27
N LYS A 196 4.19 -17.83 11.57
CA LYS A 196 5.59 -17.91 12.02
C LYS A 196 6.56 -17.36 10.98
N ALA A 197 6.36 -17.71 9.71
CA ALA A 197 7.19 -17.19 8.61
C ALA A 197 7.08 -15.66 8.49
N THR A 198 5.88 -15.11 8.63
CA THR A 198 5.65 -13.65 8.63
C THR A 198 6.31 -12.99 9.84
N ALA A 199 6.22 -13.59 11.02
CA ALA A 199 6.87 -13.07 12.24
C ALA A 199 8.40 -12.95 12.05
N TRP A 200 9.03 -13.98 11.50
CA TRP A 200 10.48 -13.99 11.23
C TRP A 200 10.88 -12.95 10.16
N ALA A 201 10.14 -12.89 9.03
CA ALA A 201 10.42 -11.91 7.98
C ALA A 201 10.20 -10.47 8.45
N SER A 202 9.18 -10.23 9.28
CA SER A 202 8.96 -8.92 9.91
C SER A 202 10.02 -8.58 10.95
N GLY A 203 10.47 -9.58 11.73
CA GLY A 203 11.59 -9.45 12.66
C GLY A 203 12.89 -9.02 11.96
N ALA A 204 13.21 -9.67 10.83
CA ALA A 204 14.34 -9.31 9.99
C ALA A 204 14.21 -7.88 9.42
N GLY A 205 13.03 -7.49 8.92
CA GLY A 205 12.78 -6.12 8.45
C GLY A 205 12.97 -5.07 9.55
N ARG A 206 12.53 -5.35 10.76
CA ARG A 206 12.77 -4.48 11.92
C ARG A 206 14.26 -4.37 12.28
N LEU A 207 15.00 -5.48 12.20
CA LEU A 207 16.44 -5.48 12.41
C LEU A 207 17.14 -4.55 11.41
N PHE A 208 16.86 -4.70 10.12
CA PHE A 208 17.40 -3.81 9.08
C PHE A 208 16.96 -2.35 9.29
N GLY A 209 15.70 -2.12 9.70
CA GLY A 209 15.22 -0.79 10.04
C GLY A 209 16.04 -0.15 11.16
N TRP A 210 16.33 -0.87 12.23
CA TRP A 210 17.19 -0.39 13.32
C TRP A 210 18.65 -0.18 12.87
N LEU A 211 19.20 -1.07 12.05
CA LEU A 211 20.55 -0.89 11.49
C LEU A 211 20.65 0.42 10.69
N PHE A 212 19.62 0.74 9.87
CA PHE A 212 19.61 1.99 9.11
C PHE A 212 19.45 3.21 10.01
N ILE A 213 18.66 3.14 11.09
CA ILE A 213 18.55 4.23 12.07
C ILE A 213 19.90 4.50 12.74
N ILE A 214 20.58 3.44 13.21
CA ILE A 214 21.89 3.55 13.86
C ILE A 214 22.94 4.07 12.87
N ALA A 215 22.97 3.53 11.66
CA ALA A 215 23.89 3.96 10.61
C ALA A 215 23.67 5.43 10.24
N GLY A 216 22.42 5.85 10.06
CA GLY A 216 22.06 7.24 9.77
C GLY A 216 22.42 8.20 10.91
N ALA A 217 22.19 7.79 12.15
CA ALA A 217 22.64 8.56 13.33
C ALA A 217 24.17 8.71 13.35
N ALA A 218 24.92 7.64 13.09
CA ALA A 218 26.38 7.69 13.01
C ALA A 218 26.86 8.66 11.91
N MET A 219 26.18 8.68 10.75
CA MET A 219 26.47 9.62 9.65
C MET A 219 26.27 11.09 10.05
N ILE A 220 25.22 11.38 10.84
CA ILE A 220 24.97 12.72 11.38
C ILE A 220 26.13 13.18 12.26
N PHE A 221 26.73 12.25 13.03
CA PHE A 221 27.91 12.52 13.86
C PHE A 221 29.26 12.43 13.11
N GLY A 222 29.23 12.39 11.77
CA GLY A 222 30.43 12.48 10.93
C GLY A 222 31.05 11.15 10.52
N VAL A 223 30.46 10.01 10.90
CA VAL A 223 30.93 8.70 10.40
C VAL A 223 30.64 8.59 8.92
N ARG A 224 31.67 8.30 8.11
CA ARG A 224 31.53 8.10 6.67
C ARG A 224 31.24 6.64 6.37
N LEU A 225 30.08 6.36 5.76
CA LEU A 225 29.73 5.04 5.29
C LEU A 225 30.03 4.89 3.78
N PRO A 226 30.57 3.74 3.33
CA PRO A 226 31.07 3.57 1.96
C PRO A 226 30.06 3.92 0.84
N VAL A 227 28.79 3.58 1.03
CA VAL A 227 27.73 3.76 0.01
C VAL A 227 26.91 5.03 0.25
N PHE A 228 26.72 5.41 1.50
CA PHE A 228 25.80 6.47 1.90
C PHE A 228 26.48 7.82 2.18
N GLY A 229 27.81 7.84 2.28
CA GLY A 229 28.58 9.04 2.58
C GLY A 229 28.59 9.41 4.07
N ALA A 230 28.57 10.73 4.37
CA ALA A 230 28.51 11.30 5.69
C ALA A 230 27.73 12.62 5.67
N GLY A 231 27.25 13.08 6.81
CA GLY A 231 26.65 14.38 7.00
C GLY A 231 25.18 14.35 7.41
N LEU A 232 24.64 15.53 7.71
CA LEU A 232 23.31 15.68 8.30
C LEU A 232 22.20 15.20 7.36
N ALA A 233 22.18 15.68 6.10
CA ALA A 233 21.09 15.38 5.18
C ALA A 233 20.99 13.90 4.78
N PRO A 234 22.09 13.22 4.34
CA PRO A 234 22.03 11.80 4.03
C PRO A 234 21.79 10.95 5.28
N GLY A 235 22.33 11.36 6.47
CA GLY A 235 22.08 10.67 7.73
C GLY A 235 20.61 10.72 8.16
N LEU A 236 19.98 11.91 8.10
CA LEU A 236 18.53 12.06 8.37
C LEU A 236 17.68 11.23 7.42
N TRP A 237 18.05 11.19 6.12
CA TRP A 237 17.36 10.40 5.13
C TRP A 237 17.44 8.90 5.46
N LEU A 238 18.60 8.41 5.86
CA LEU A 238 18.77 7.01 6.23
C LEU A 238 18.01 6.64 7.51
N VAL A 239 17.99 7.54 8.53
CA VAL A 239 17.15 7.39 9.73
C VAL A 239 15.67 7.29 9.35
N PHE A 240 15.22 8.14 8.45
CA PHE A 240 13.83 8.15 7.98
C PHE A 240 13.45 6.85 7.26
N ILE A 241 14.30 6.35 6.36
CA ILE A 241 14.12 5.04 5.70
C ILE A 241 14.04 3.93 6.76
N GLY A 242 14.97 3.91 7.72
CA GLY A 242 14.99 2.90 8.77
C GLY A 242 13.74 2.93 9.67
N TRP A 243 13.26 4.13 10.01
CA TRP A 243 11.99 4.30 10.73
C TRP A 243 10.80 3.77 9.93
N PHE A 244 10.73 4.12 8.64
CA PHE A 244 9.67 3.66 7.74
C PHE A 244 9.66 2.12 7.61
N LEU A 245 10.83 1.49 7.39
CA LEU A 245 10.95 0.04 7.33
C LEU A 245 10.47 -0.63 8.62
N ASN A 246 10.87 -0.09 9.76
CA ASN A 246 10.46 -0.60 11.08
C ASN A 246 8.94 -0.51 11.27
N TYR A 247 8.34 0.63 10.93
CA TYR A 247 6.90 0.86 10.99
C TYR A 247 6.14 -0.09 10.06
N ALA A 248 6.55 -0.18 8.80
CA ALA A 248 5.89 -1.00 7.80
C ALA A 248 6.00 -2.51 8.11
N ALA A 249 7.17 -2.97 8.60
CA ALA A 249 7.35 -4.35 9.03
C ALA A 249 6.42 -4.74 10.19
N ARG A 250 6.20 -3.83 11.17
CA ARG A 250 5.23 -4.05 12.26
C ARG A 250 3.81 -4.13 11.73
N THR A 251 3.43 -3.21 10.85
CA THR A 251 2.08 -3.17 10.26
C THR A 251 1.77 -4.44 9.48
N THR A 252 2.72 -4.93 8.68
CA THR A 252 2.55 -6.19 7.93
C THR A 252 2.31 -7.38 8.87
N TYR A 253 3.08 -7.48 9.95
CA TYR A 253 2.88 -8.55 10.95
C TYR A 253 1.51 -8.46 11.61
N GLN A 254 1.11 -7.26 12.04
CA GLN A 254 -0.19 -7.05 12.67
C GLN A 254 -1.36 -7.44 11.74
N GLN A 255 -1.29 -7.07 10.46
CA GLN A 255 -2.30 -7.44 9.47
C GLN A 255 -2.43 -8.95 9.30
N THR A 256 -1.30 -9.67 9.28
CA THR A 256 -1.29 -11.14 9.19
C THR A 256 -1.90 -11.77 10.45
N VAL A 257 -1.55 -11.28 11.64
CA VAL A 257 -2.12 -11.80 12.90
C VAL A 257 -3.62 -11.55 12.99
N ILE A 258 -4.08 -10.35 12.60
CA ILE A 258 -5.52 -10.03 12.58
C ILE A 258 -6.27 -10.97 11.64
N ARG A 259 -5.71 -11.24 10.46
CA ARG A 259 -6.31 -12.15 9.50
C ARG A 259 -6.40 -13.58 10.04
N ASP A 260 -5.31 -14.10 10.60
CA ASP A 260 -5.21 -15.44 11.18
C ASP A 260 -6.22 -15.65 12.35
N LEU A 261 -6.38 -14.63 13.20
CA LEU A 261 -7.36 -14.67 14.31
C LEU A 261 -8.83 -14.63 13.85
N LEU A 262 -9.08 -14.18 12.62
CA LEU A 262 -10.42 -14.10 12.03
C LEU A 262 -10.67 -15.22 11.00
N GLU A 263 -9.64 -15.93 10.57
CA GLU A 263 -9.76 -17.08 9.66
C GLU A 263 -10.55 -18.20 10.35
N ASP A 264 -11.43 -18.85 9.62
CA ASP A 264 -12.37 -19.87 10.11
C ASP A 264 -13.36 -19.38 11.19
N VAL A 265 -13.46 -18.07 11.43
CA VAL A 265 -14.49 -17.50 12.33
C VAL A 265 -15.67 -17.03 11.48
N PRO A 266 -16.80 -17.74 11.48
CA PRO A 266 -17.95 -17.33 10.69
C PRO A 266 -18.61 -16.08 11.29
N VAL A 267 -19.11 -15.21 10.41
CA VAL A 267 -19.73 -13.93 10.75
C VAL A 267 -20.83 -14.06 11.80
N PHE A 268 -21.62 -15.14 11.77
CA PHE A 268 -22.71 -15.35 12.72
C PHE A 268 -22.26 -15.38 14.20
N ARG A 269 -20.98 -15.71 14.48
CA ARG A 269 -20.43 -15.66 15.84
C ARG A 269 -20.11 -14.25 16.32
N LEU A 270 -19.92 -13.32 15.39
CA LEU A 270 -19.51 -11.93 15.67
C LEU A 270 -20.64 -10.93 15.46
N MET A 271 -21.66 -11.29 14.66
CA MET A 271 -22.78 -10.41 14.39
C MET A 271 -23.65 -10.22 15.63
N ARG A 272 -24.34 -9.10 15.69
CA ARG A 272 -25.43 -8.88 16.62
C ARG A 272 -26.74 -9.36 15.99
N SER A 273 -27.46 -10.26 16.64
CA SER A 273 -28.73 -10.82 16.16
C SER A 273 -29.93 -9.94 16.55
N ASP A 274 -29.89 -9.35 17.77
CA ASP A 274 -30.93 -8.43 18.23
C ASP A 274 -30.60 -7.01 17.76
N VAL A 275 -31.04 -6.68 16.55
CA VAL A 275 -30.76 -5.40 15.89
C VAL A 275 -32.05 -4.57 15.86
N PRO A 276 -32.07 -3.40 16.47
CA PRO A 276 -33.21 -2.49 16.33
C PRO A 276 -33.37 -2.08 14.86
N THR A 277 -34.56 -2.28 14.33
CA THR A 277 -34.93 -1.92 12.96
C THR A 277 -35.93 -0.79 12.95
N VAL A 278 -35.99 -0.08 11.84
CA VAL A 278 -36.92 1.06 11.67
C VAL A 278 -37.68 0.93 10.37
N PRO A 279 -38.95 1.36 10.29
CA PRO A 279 -39.68 1.41 9.02
C PRO A 279 -39.25 2.61 8.18
N PRO A 280 -39.37 2.56 6.84
CA PRO A 280 -38.98 3.66 5.96
C PRO A 280 -39.85 4.92 6.10
N THR A 281 -41.01 4.79 6.72
CA THR A 281 -42.01 5.84 6.84
C THR A 281 -41.80 6.80 8.00
N ILE A 282 -40.97 6.48 9.00
CA ILE A 282 -40.70 7.37 10.13
C ILE A 282 -39.88 8.57 9.67
N THR A 283 -40.04 9.68 10.37
CA THR A 283 -39.28 10.90 10.08
C THR A 283 -37.85 10.82 10.64
N VAL A 284 -36.96 11.64 10.11
CA VAL A 284 -35.61 11.79 10.65
C VAL A 284 -35.63 12.26 12.12
N SER A 285 -36.60 13.11 12.49
CA SER A 285 -36.81 13.57 13.86
C SER A 285 -37.12 12.42 14.78
N ASP A 286 -38.05 11.53 14.37
CA ASP A 286 -38.47 10.35 15.14
C ASP A 286 -37.30 9.35 15.28
N LEU A 287 -36.56 9.10 14.18
CA LEU A 287 -35.36 8.28 14.19
C LEU A 287 -34.33 8.77 15.21
N VAL A 288 -34.08 10.08 15.23
CA VAL A 288 -33.07 10.68 16.12
C VAL A 288 -33.50 10.58 17.57
N TYR A 289 -34.70 11.04 17.91
CA TYR A 289 -35.13 11.15 19.32
C TYR A 289 -35.56 9.84 19.95
N ASN A 290 -36.17 8.94 19.20
CA ASN A 290 -36.75 7.72 19.75
C ASN A 290 -35.88 6.45 19.52
N HIS A 291 -34.96 6.49 18.53
CA HIS A 291 -34.15 5.32 18.20
C HIS A 291 -32.64 5.55 18.38
N LEU A 292 -32.12 6.73 18.02
CA LEU A 292 -30.69 7.01 18.05
C LEU A 292 -30.21 7.51 19.42
N MET A 293 -30.96 8.48 20.01
CA MET A 293 -30.56 9.08 21.28
C MET A 293 -30.74 8.07 22.42
N GLY A 294 -29.72 7.96 23.27
CA GLY A 294 -29.72 6.99 24.38
C GLY A 294 -29.29 5.58 23.98
N THR A 295 -28.86 5.36 22.73
CA THR A 295 -28.31 4.10 22.25
C THR A 295 -26.90 4.26 21.71
N ASP A 296 -26.13 3.16 21.68
CA ASP A 296 -24.80 3.10 21.05
C ASP A 296 -24.88 2.77 19.56
N GLU A 297 -26.08 2.84 18.96
CA GLU A 297 -26.26 2.47 17.56
C GLU A 297 -25.86 3.63 16.64
N HIS A 298 -25.18 3.32 15.54
CA HIS A 298 -24.73 4.30 14.55
C HIS A 298 -25.46 4.15 13.22
N GLY A 299 -26.35 3.16 13.12
CA GLY A 299 -27.16 2.91 11.95
C GLY A 299 -28.17 1.78 12.19
N PHE A 300 -29.27 1.89 11.49
CA PHE A 300 -30.45 1.04 11.64
C PHE A 300 -30.82 0.41 10.31
N PRO A 301 -30.98 -0.93 10.26
CA PRO A 301 -31.61 -1.57 9.11
C PRO A 301 -33.04 -1.05 8.94
N VAL A 302 -33.39 -0.69 7.69
CA VAL A 302 -34.71 -0.19 7.36
C VAL A 302 -35.53 -1.35 6.77
N MET A 303 -36.63 -1.66 7.44
CA MET A 303 -37.46 -2.81 7.11
C MET A 303 -38.84 -2.38 6.61
N ALA A 304 -39.30 -2.99 5.50
CA ALA A 304 -40.69 -2.93 5.06
C ALA A 304 -41.33 -4.29 5.26
N GLY A 305 -42.04 -4.47 6.38
CA GLY A 305 -42.43 -5.81 6.87
C GLY A 305 -41.19 -6.63 7.20
N ASP A 306 -41.07 -7.83 6.67
CA ASP A 306 -39.92 -8.74 6.86
C ASP A 306 -38.78 -8.52 5.86
N ARG A 307 -38.90 -7.54 4.97
CA ARG A 307 -37.92 -7.30 3.91
C ARG A 307 -36.99 -6.14 4.25
N LEU A 308 -35.68 -6.38 4.14
CA LEU A 308 -34.67 -5.31 4.22
C LEU A 308 -34.76 -4.44 2.96
N VAL A 309 -35.08 -3.14 3.15
CA VAL A 309 -35.16 -2.15 2.04
C VAL A 309 -34.00 -1.19 2.02
N GLY A 310 -33.24 -1.07 3.13
CA GLY A 310 -32.08 -0.19 3.19
C GLY A 310 -31.41 -0.20 4.55
N LEU A 311 -30.43 0.68 4.70
CA LEU A 311 -29.71 0.99 5.93
C LEU A 311 -29.61 2.50 6.06
N VAL A 312 -29.99 3.05 7.21
CA VAL A 312 -29.80 4.46 7.53
C VAL A 312 -28.72 4.61 8.60
N CYS A 313 -27.75 5.48 8.35
CA CYS A 313 -26.62 5.72 9.25
C CYS A 313 -26.60 7.18 9.72
N LEU A 314 -25.87 7.43 10.82
CA LEU A 314 -25.65 8.79 11.33
C LEU A 314 -25.11 9.76 10.27
N GLN A 315 -24.31 9.28 9.31
CA GLN A 315 -23.80 10.09 8.21
C GLN A 315 -24.92 10.57 7.26
N ASP A 316 -25.98 9.79 7.08
CA ASP A 316 -27.09 10.12 6.22
C ASP A 316 -27.98 11.20 6.89
N ILE A 317 -28.20 11.08 8.20
CA ILE A 317 -28.88 12.08 9.01
C ILE A 317 -28.17 13.44 8.95
N ARG A 318 -26.83 13.45 9.02
CA ARG A 318 -26.02 14.68 8.95
C ARG A 318 -26.14 15.46 7.63
N LYS A 319 -26.58 14.82 6.56
CA LYS A 319 -26.81 15.48 5.26
C LYS A 319 -28.13 16.25 5.23
N VAL A 320 -29.04 15.97 6.18
CA VAL A 320 -30.36 16.60 6.24
C VAL A 320 -30.31 17.83 7.15
N PRO A 321 -30.66 19.02 6.67
CA PRO A 321 -30.82 20.24 7.52
C PRO A 321 -31.81 20.00 8.64
N ARG A 322 -31.52 20.54 9.82
CA ARG A 322 -32.35 20.28 11.02
C ARG A 322 -33.80 20.69 10.87
N GLU A 323 -34.07 21.75 10.10
CA GLU A 323 -35.40 22.23 9.79
C GLU A 323 -36.25 21.30 8.93
N ALA A 324 -35.57 20.35 8.25
CA ALA A 324 -36.22 19.36 7.39
C ALA A 324 -36.49 18.02 8.11
N TRP A 325 -35.99 17.81 9.32
CA TRP A 325 -36.07 16.52 10.03
C TRP A 325 -37.50 16.01 10.27
N GLU A 326 -38.45 16.90 10.48
CA GLU A 326 -39.87 16.53 10.70
C GLU A 326 -40.60 16.14 9.40
N ARG A 327 -40.07 16.54 8.24
CA ARG A 327 -40.71 16.28 6.94
C ARG A 327 -40.03 15.22 6.12
N THR A 328 -38.74 15.00 6.36
CA THR A 328 -37.92 14.01 5.63
C THR A 328 -38.08 12.64 6.26
N THR A 329 -38.41 11.65 5.46
CA THR A 329 -38.53 10.25 5.93
C THR A 329 -37.20 9.52 5.85
N VAL A 330 -37.08 8.46 6.65
CA VAL A 330 -35.93 7.55 6.62
C VAL A 330 -35.76 6.92 5.23
N GLY A 331 -36.85 6.59 4.56
CA GLY A 331 -36.84 6.02 3.21
C GLY A 331 -36.20 6.91 2.14
N GLU A 332 -36.24 8.25 2.34
CA GLU A 332 -35.64 9.22 1.41
C GLU A 332 -34.11 9.33 1.56
N ILE A 333 -33.59 9.08 2.77
CA ILE A 333 -32.16 9.29 3.10
C ILE A 333 -31.36 8.01 3.22
N MET A 334 -32.02 6.86 3.38
CA MET A 334 -31.35 5.56 3.55
C MET A 334 -30.52 5.18 2.33
N THR A 335 -29.45 4.44 2.54
CA THR A 335 -28.79 3.68 1.48
C THR A 335 -29.66 2.49 1.16
N ARG A 336 -30.09 2.35 -0.10
CA ARG A 336 -30.99 1.29 -0.54
C ARG A 336 -30.34 -0.08 -0.49
N ALA A 337 -31.15 -1.14 -0.30
CA ALA A 337 -30.66 -2.52 -0.15
C ALA A 337 -29.84 -3.01 -1.36
N ASP A 338 -30.15 -2.56 -2.58
CA ASP A 338 -29.43 -2.88 -3.81
C ASP A 338 -28.03 -2.23 -3.89
N GLN A 339 -27.77 -1.23 -3.06
CA GLN A 339 -26.48 -0.52 -2.95
C GLN A 339 -25.66 -0.94 -1.72
N LEU A 340 -26.24 -1.77 -0.85
CA LEU A 340 -25.58 -2.23 0.35
C LEU A 340 -24.65 -3.42 0.07
N ASP A 341 -23.48 -3.41 0.68
CA ASP A 341 -22.68 -4.61 0.81
C ASP A 341 -23.28 -5.45 1.94
N VAL A 342 -23.88 -6.58 1.57
CA VAL A 342 -24.39 -7.57 2.52
C VAL A 342 -23.35 -8.65 2.77
N VAL A 343 -23.39 -9.25 3.95
CA VAL A 343 -22.49 -10.31 4.38
C VAL A 343 -23.33 -11.56 4.67
N ALA A 344 -22.83 -12.73 4.28
CA ALA A 344 -23.48 -13.99 4.60
C ALA A 344 -23.13 -14.46 6.04
N ALA A 345 -24.04 -15.16 6.70
CA ALA A 345 -23.81 -15.65 8.07
C ALA A 345 -22.59 -16.59 8.18
N GLN A 346 -22.41 -17.43 7.20
CA GLN A 346 -21.32 -18.41 7.12
C GLN A 346 -20.03 -17.85 6.47
N GLU A 347 -20.06 -16.59 6.05
CA GLU A 347 -18.88 -15.94 5.49
C GLU A 347 -17.79 -15.81 6.55
N ASP A 348 -16.53 -15.89 6.13
CA ASP A 348 -15.38 -15.70 7.00
C ASP A 348 -15.29 -14.26 7.51
N ALA A 349 -15.01 -14.09 8.80
CA ALA A 349 -14.92 -12.76 9.41
C ALA A 349 -13.76 -11.93 8.87
N SER A 350 -12.70 -12.56 8.37
CA SER A 350 -11.57 -11.88 7.73
C SER A 350 -12.02 -11.23 6.41
N ASP A 351 -12.78 -11.95 5.59
CA ASP A 351 -13.33 -11.46 4.33
C ASP A 351 -14.37 -10.35 4.57
N ALA A 352 -15.21 -10.52 5.59
CA ALA A 352 -16.18 -9.51 5.99
C ALA A 352 -15.51 -8.22 6.49
N LEU A 353 -14.42 -8.32 7.27
CA LEU A 353 -13.63 -7.16 7.71
C LEU A 353 -12.99 -6.44 6.51
N GLU A 354 -12.49 -7.18 5.54
CA GLU A 354 -11.93 -6.61 4.31
C GLU A 354 -13.00 -5.84 3.52
N LYS A 355 -14.21 -6.40 3.36
CA LYS A 355 -15.34 -5.71 2.72
C LYS A 355 -15.68 -4.41 3.42
N LEU A 356 -15.83 -4.42 4.76
CA LEU A 356 -16.11 -3.23 5.57
C LEU A 356 -15.03 -2.16 5.40
N THR A 357 -13.77 -2.57 5.40
CA THR A 357 -12.61 -1.67 5.28
C THR A 357 -12.51 -1.07 3.87
N ARG A 358 -12.70 -1.88 2.84
CA ARG A 358 -12.59 -1.45 1.44
C ARG A 358 -13.64 -0.41 1.04
N ARG A 359 -14.85 -0.52 1.59
CA ARG A 359 -15.97 0.41 1.34
C ARG A 359 -16.02 1.57 2.33
N ASP A 360 -15.11 1.57 3.32
CA ASP A 360 -15.10 2.54 4.43
C ASP A 360 -16.44 2.61 5.17
N VAL A 361 -17.08 1.44 5.34
CA VAL A 361 -18.32 1.32 6.10
C VAL A 361 -18.05 0.72 7.47
N ARG A 362 -18.82 1.17 8.47
CA ARG A 362 -18.64 0.74 9.86
C ARG A 362 -19.42 -0.52 10.21
N GLN A 363 -20.39 -0.87 9.37
CA GLN A 363 -21.30 -2.00 9.61
C GLN A 363 -21.90 -2.48 8.29
N ALA A 364 -22.30 -3.77 8.25
CA ALA A 364 -22.98 -4.39 7.13
C ALA A 364 -24.13 -5.28 7.64
N PRO A 365 -25.28 -5.28 6.94
CA PRO A 365 -26.36 -6.22 7.22
C PRO A 365 -25.91 -7.65 6.94
N VAL A 366 -26.24 -8.57 7.86
CA VAL A 366 -26.05 -10.01 7.66
C VAL A 366 -27.37 -10.59 7.17
N VAL A 367 -27.34 -11.17 5.97
CA VAL A 367 -28.54 -11.63 5.28
C VAL A 367 -28.42 -13.12 4.97
N GLU A 368 -29.47 -13.87 5.25
CA GLU A 368 -29.59 -15.28 4.92
C GLU A 368 -30.94 -15.53 4.23
N ASN A 369 -30.92 -16.18 3.07
CA ASN A 369 -32.13 -16.43 2.25
C ASN A 369 -32.96 -15.15 1.98
N GLY A 370 -32.29 -13.99 1.82
CA GLY A 370 -32.97 -12.72 1.57
C GLY A 370 -33.56 -12.03 2.82
N ARG A 371 -33.41 -12.63 4.01
CA ARG A 371 -33.89 -12.08 5.27
C ARG A 371 -32.73 -11.52 6.09
N LEU A 372 -32.96 -10.41 6.76
CA LEU A 372 -32.02 -9.86 7.73
C LEU A 372 -31.98 -10.76 8.98
N ILE A 373 -30.80 -11.28 9.32
CA ILE A 373 -30.60 -12.09 10.51
C ILE A 373 -29.70 -11.41 11.57
N GLY A 374 -29.04 -10.34 11.20
CA GLY A 374 -28.17 -9.60 12.11
C GLY A 374 -27.45 -8.43 11.45
N LEU A 375 -26.61 -7.79 12.22
CA LEU A 375 -25.74 -6.69 11.80
C LEU A 375 -24.31 -6.96 12.25
N LEU A 376 -23.37 -7.01 11.32
CA LEU A 376 -21.94 -7.09 11.61
C LEU A 376 -21.38 -5.69 11.73
N ARG A 377 -20.81 -5.33 12.87
CA ARG A 377 -20.19 -4.03 13.12
C ARG A 377 -18.69 -4.20 13.26
N ARG A 378 -17.92 -3.27 12.71
CA ARG A 378 -16.46 -3.27 12.84
C ARG A 378 -16.01 -3.32 14.31
N ARG A 379 -16.72 -2.66 15.22
CA ARG A 379 -16.43 -2.69 16.66
C ARG A 379 -16.58 -4.07 17.29
N ASP A 380 -17.49 -4.91 16.78
CA ASP A 380 -17.69 -6.26 17.33
C ASP A 380 -16.55 -7.20 16.90
N ILE A 381 -16.05 -7.03 15.66
CA ILE A 381 -14.83 -7.71 15.19
C ILE A 381 -13.61 -7.27 16.03
N LEU A 382 -13.45 -5.97 16.27
CA LEU A 382 -12.34 -5.46 17.11
C LEU A 382 -12.43 -6.00 18.55
N LYS A 383 -13.64 -6.07 19.13
CA LYS A 383 -13.85 -6.65 20.45
C LYS A 383 -13.49 -8.13 20.50
N TRP A 384 -13.81 -8.90 19.45
CA TRP A 384 -13.39 -10.29 19.34
C TRP A 384 -11.87 -10.41 19.29
N LEU A 385 -11.21 -9.59 18.48
CA LEU A 385 -9.75 -9.55 18.38
C LEU A 385 -9.10 -9.23 19.72
N ASP A 386 -9.63 -8.26 20.47
CA ASP A 386 -9.12 -7.92 21.82
C ASP A 386 -9.26 -9.08 22.81
N LEU A 387 -10.31 -9.89 22.69
CA LEU A 387 -10.51 -11.06 23.54
C LEU A 387 -9.58 -12.24 23.19
N GLN A 388 -9.25 -12.40 21.91
CA GLN A 388 -8.39 -13.48 21.43
C GLN A 388 -6.90 -13.10 21.47
N SER A 389 -6.58 -11.83 21.32
CA SER A 389 -5.22 -11.33 21.47
C SER A 389 -4.91 -11.23 22.97
N GLY A 390 -4.12 -12.15 23.51
CA GLY A 390 -3.53 -11.98 24.83
C GLY A 390 -2.74 -10.65 24.93
N PRO A 391 -2.03 -10.35 26.02
CA PRO A 391 -1.35 -9.06 26.26
C PRO A 391 -0.30 -8.65 25.20
N ALA A 392 -0.18 -9.38 24.10
CA ALA A 392 0.85 -9.21 23.08
C ALA A 392 0.47 -8.28 21.91
N LEU A 393 -0.80 -7.90 21.72
CA LEU A 393 -1.16 -6.90 20.70
C LEU A 393 -1.36 -5.53 21.35
N PRO A 394 -0.76 -4.45 20.79
CA PRO A 394 -1.08 -3.10 21.23
C PRO A 394 -2.58 -2.85 20.98
N ARG A 395 -3.26 -2.26 21.98
CA ARG A 395 -4.67 -1.90 21.88
C ARG A 395 -4.92 -1.15 20.56
N LEU A 396 -5.80 -1.71 19.74
CA LEU A 396 -6.29 -1.09 18.51
C LEU A 396 -7.28 0.02 18.92
N SER A 397 -6.75 1.18 19.32
CA SER A 397 -7.53 2.39 19.63
C SER A 397 -7.80 3.22 18.39
#